data_b3333138674d1b1813814de724016094
#
_entry.id   b3333138674d1b1813814de724016094
#
_cell.length_a   1.000
_cell.length_b   1.000
_cell.length_c   1.000
_cell.angle_alpha   90.00
_cell.angle_beta   90.00
_cell.angle_gamma   90.00
#
_symmetry.space_group_name_H-M   'P 1'
#
loop_
_entity.id
_entity.type
_entity.pdbx_description
1 polymer ?
#
loop_
_entity_poly.entity_id
_entity_poly.type
_entity_poly.pdbx_seq_one_letter_code
_entity_poly.pdbx_strand_id
1 'polypeptide(L)' 'MTIQILGSGCPKCKKLEENAREAIAQLSIDVKIEKVTDLNKIMDFGVMMTPAIAIDNEIKSVGKILSPEQIIKILQKD' A
#
# COMPACT_ATOMS: atom_id res chain seq x y z
N MET A 1 12.03 5.55 1.28
CA MET A 1 10.82 5.07 0.58
C MET A 1 9.72 4.78 1.59
N THR A 2 8.51 5.17 1.29
CA THR A 2 7.37 4.95 2.17
C THR A 2 6.24 4.32 1.38
N ILE A 3 5.68 3.24 1.92
CA ILE A 3 4.49 2.61 1.33
C ILE A 3 3.28 3.12 2.11
N GLN A 4 2.32 3.72 1.42
CA GLN A 4 1.06 4.16 2.02
C GLN A 4 -0.02 3.13 1.72
N ILE A 5 -0.69 2.66 2.76
CA ILE A 5 -1.84 1.77 2.64
C ILE A 5 -3.08 2.59 2.95
N LEU A 6 -3.89 2.81 1.93
CA LEU A 6 -5.07 3.66 2.02
C LEU A 6 -6.32 2.82 2.26
N GLY A 7 -7.01 3.10 3.35
CA GLY A 7 -8.23 2.39 3.67
C GLY A 7 -8.63 2.61 5.12
N SER A 8 -9.89 2.38 5.42
CA SER A 8 -10.46 2.67 6.75
C SER A 8 -10.32 1.51 7.75
N GLY A 9 -9.40 0.59 7.51
CA GLY A 9 -9.15 -0.52 8.43
C GLY A 9 -10.02 -1.74 8.21
N CYS A 10 -10.60 -1.89 7.02
CA CYS A 10 -11.39 -3.07 6.66
C CYS A 10 -10.47 -4.30 6.55
N PRO A 11 -11.04 -5.53 6.58
CA PRO A 11 -10.23 -6.74 6.47
C PRO A 11 -9.34 -6.77 5.24
N LYS A 12 -9.81 -6.25 4.11
CA LYS A 12 -9.03 -6.18 2.89
C LYS A 12 -7.83 -5.27 3.03
N CYS A 13 -8.00 -4.16 3.74
CA CYS A 13 -6.91 -3.20 3.99
C CYS A 13 -5.82 -3.84 4.85
N LYS A 14 -6.24 -4.61 5.86
CA LYS A 14 -5.31 -5.33 6.73
C LYS A 14 -4.53 -6.37 5.95
N LYS A 15 -5.19 -7.08 5.05
CA LYS A 15 -4.54 -8.10 4.24
C LYS A 15 -3.51 -7.47 3.31
N LEU A 16 -3.82 -6.34 2.72
CA LEU A 16 -2.88 -5.61 1.88
C LEU A 16 -1.66 -5.17 2.68
N GLU A 17 -1.89 -4.68 3.90
CA GLU A 17 -0.80 -4.29 4.78
C GLU A 17 0.11 -5.47 5.11
N GLU A 18 -0.47 -6.62 5.44
CA GLU A 18 0.30 -7.82 5.73
C GLU A 18 1.15 -8.22 4.54
N ASN A 19 0.58 -8.18 3.34
CA ASN A 19 1.30 -8.51 2.12
C ASN A 19 2.44 -7.53 1.86
N ALA A 20 2.23 -6.25 2.15
CA ALA A 20 3.27 -5.25 2.00
C ALA A 20 4.42 -5.50 2.98
N ARG A 21 4.10 -5.83 4.23
CA ARG A 21 5.13 -6.15 5.22
C ARG A 21 5.94 -7.37 4.83
N GLU A 22 5.28 -8.38 4.28
CA GLU A 22 5.96 -9.58 3.81
C GLU A 22 6.88 -9.27 2.64
N ALA A 23 6.45 -8.43 1.70
CA ALA A 23 7.26 -8.02 0.57
C ALA A 23 8.54 -7.31 1.04
N ILE A 24 8.40 -6.40 2.00
CA ILE A 24 9.54 -5.69 2.56
C ILE A 24 10.51 -6.66 3.24
N ALA A 25 9.98 -7.62 3.98
CA ALA A 25 10.80 -8.61 4.67
C ALA A 25 11.58 -9.47 3.69
N GLN A 26 10.95 -9.86 2.58
CA GLN A 26 11.61 -10.68 1.56
C GLN A 26 12.73 -9.93 0.85
N LEU A 27 12.54 -8.62 0.64
CA LEU A 27 13.55 -7.79 -0.01
C LEU A 27 14.65 -7.31 0.95
N SER A 28 14.42 -7.46 2.25
CA SER A 28 15.35 -6.98 3.29
C SER A 28 15.70 -5.52 3.11
N ILE A 29 14.72 -4.70 2.73
CA ILE A 29 14.92 -3.27 2.53
C ILE A 29 14.26 -2.50 3.67
N ASP A 30 14.76 -1.30 3.91
CA ASP A 30 14.23 -0.42 4.96
C ASP A 30 13.16 0.48 4.35
N VAL A 31 11.91 0.05 4.43
CA VAL A 31 10.77 0.78 3.91
C VAL A 31 9.77 1.00 5.03
N LYS A 32 9.30 2.23 5.15
CA LYS A 32 8.32 2.60 6.15
C LYS A 32 6.91 2.35 5.61
N ILE A 33 6.05 1.79 6.45
CA ILE A 33 4.65 1.60 6.10
C ILE A 33 3.81 2.62 6.86
N GLU A 34 3.04 3.40 6.11
CA GLU A 34 2.15 4.41 6.67
C GLU A 34 0.71 4.02 6.33
N LYS A 35 -0.13 3.95 7.37
CA LYS A 35 -1.55 3.69 7.17
C LYS A 35 -2.29 5.01 7.01
N VAL A 36 -3.00 5.17 5.90
CA VAL A 36 -3.81 6.35 5.65
C VAL A 36 -5.27 5.94 5.84
N THR A 37 -5.82 6.27 7.01
CA THR A 37 -7.18 5.89 7.37
C THR A 37 -8.16 7.06 7.31
N ASP A 38 -7.66 8.28 7.23
CA ASP A 38 -8.48 9.48 7.14
C ASP A 38 -9.07 9.59 5.75
N LEU A 39 -10.40 9.60 5.67
CA LEU A 39 -11.11 9.63 4.40
C LEU A 39 -10.72 10.85 3.56
N ASN A 40 -10.52 12.01 4.18
CA ASN A 40 -10.12 13.22 3.46
C ASN A 40 -8.74 13.05 2.81
N LYS A 41 -7.81 12.43 3.52
CA LYS A 41 -6.47 12.18 2.98
C LYS A 41 -6.53 11.16 1.84
N ILE A 42 -7.37 10.13 1.98
CA ILE A 42 -7.57 9.15 0.92
C ILE A 42 -8.08 9.84 -0.34
N MET A 43 -9.04 10.73 -0.19
CA MET A 43 -9.59 11.48 -1.31
C MET A 43 -8.56 12.42 -1.94
N ASP A 44 -7.67 12.98 -1.13
CA ASP A 44 -6.58 13.83 -1.62
C ASP A 44 -5.61 13.07 -2.53
N PHE A 45 -5.48 11.77 -2.34
CA PHE A 45 -4.69 10.93 -3.24
C PHE A 45 -5.39 10.69 -4.57
N GLY A 46 -6.66 11.10 -4.71
CA GLY A 46 -7.43 10.86 -5.92
C GLY A 46 -8.00 9.45 -6.00
N VAL A 47 -8.08 8.76 -4.87
CA VAL A 47 -8.55 7.37 -4.81
C VAL A 47 -10.03 7.34 -4.45
N MET A 48 -10.82 6.62 -5.24
CA MET A 48 -12.24 6.46 -5.00
C MET A 48 -12.60 5.08 -4.47
N MET A 49 -11.66 4.13 -4.49
CA MET A 49 -11.88 2.78 -4.01
C MET A 49 -10.75 2.37 -3.07
N THR A 50 -11.11 1.63 -2.02
CA THR A 50 -10.13 1.07 -1.09
C THR A 50 -10.26 -0.45 -1.07
N PRO A 51 -9.21 -1.19 -0.75
CA PRO A 51 -7.89 -0.67 -0.35
C PRO A 51 -7.08 -0.17 -1.54
N ALA A 52 -6.16 0.74 -1.28
CA ALA A 52 -5.25 1.24 -2.29
C ALA A 52 -3.83 1.27 -1.73
N ILE A 53 -2.86 1.19 -2.61
CA ILE A 53 -1.45 1.24 -2.21
C ILE A 53 -0.75 2.35 -2.98
N ALA A 54 0.04 3.14 -2.27
CA ALA A 54 0.86 4.18 -2.87
C ALA A 54 2.29 4.02 -2.39
N ILE A 55 3.23 4.47 -3.20
CA ILE A 55 4.65 4.46 -2.83
C ILE A 55 5.15 5.88 -3.03
N ASP A 56 5.67 6.47 -1.95
CA ASP A 56 6.14 7.87 -1.94
C ASP A 56 5.06 8.81 -2.49
N ASN A 57 3.83 8.64 -2.02
CA ASN A 57 2.66 9.44 -2.39
C ASN A 57 2.17 9.23 -3.83
N GLU A 58 2.68 8.23 -4.53
CA GLU A 58 2.24 7.92 -5.88
C GLU A 58 1.40 6.65 -5.87
N ILE A 59 0.15 6.73 -6.33
CA ILE A 59 -0.77 5.61 -6.35
C ILE A 59 -0.28 4.55 -7.33
N LYS A 60 -0.14 3.32 -6.85
CA LYS A 60 0.30 2.18 -7.67
C LYS A 60 -0.83 1.21 -7.96
N SER A 61 -1.83 1.10 -7.07
CA SER A 61 -2.96 0.20 -7.28
C SER A 61 -4.15 0.68 -6.48
N VAL A 62 -5.34 0.44 -7.00
CA VAL A 62 -6.59 0.87 -6.38
C VAL A 62 -7.58 -0.28 -6.43
N GLY A 63 -8.23 -0.55 -5.28
CA GLY A 63 -9.30 -1.53 -5.21
C GLY A 63 -8.86 -2.98 -5.29
N LYS A 64 -7.57 -3.26 -5.14
CA LYS A 64 -7.03 -4.62 -5.25
C LYS A 64 -6.17 -4.95 -4.04
N ILE A 65 -6.17 -6.23 -3.67
CA ILE A 65 -5.26 -6.76 -2.67
C ILE A 65 -4.10 -7.39 -3.42
N LEU A 66 -3.00 -6.65 -3.53
CA LEU A 66 -1.82 -7.16 -4.21
C LEU A 66 -1.14 -8.25 -3.38
N SER A 67 -0.64 -9.29 -4.05
CA SER A 67 0.15 -10.31 -3.38
C SER A 67 1.53 -9.73 -3.03
N PRO A 68 2.27 -10.36 -2.09
CA PRO A 68 3.62 -9.91 -1.79
C PRO A 68 4.51 -9.85 -3.04
N GLU A 69 4.35 -10.81 -3.95
CA GLU A 69 5.12 -10.84 -5.20
C GLU A 69 4.83 -9.63 -6.08
N GLN A 70 3.57 -9.24 -6.18
CA GLN A 70 3.19 -8.07 -6.97
C GLN A 70 3.74 -6.79 -6.36
N ILE A 71 3.73 -6.69 -5.04
CA ILE A 71 4.28 -5.54 -4.33
C ILE A 71 5.79 -5.48 -4.53
N ILE A 72 6.47 -6.62 -4.49
CA ILE A 72 7.91 -6.70 -4.74
C ILE A 72 8.23 -6.14 -6.13
N LYS A 73 7.46 -6.52 -7.13
CA LYS A 73 7.67 -6.05 -8.49
C LYS A 73 7.54 -4.53 -8.59
N ILE A 74 6.56 -3.97 -7.89
CA ILE A 74 6.38 -2.51 -7.87
C ILE A 74 7.57 -1.83 -7.22
N LEU A 75 8.05 -2.38 -6.11
CA LEU A 75 9.19 -1.81 -5.39
C LEU A 75 10.48 -1.90 -6.19
N GLN A 76 10.65 -2.96 -6.97
CA GLN A 76 11.86 -3.15 -7.77
C GLN A 76 11.91 -2.28 -9.03
N LYS A 77 10.77 -1.81 -9.50
CA LYS A 77 10.73 -0.96 -10.69
C LYS A 77 11.25 0.45 -10.42
N ASP A 78 11.26 0.84 -9.20
CA ASP A 78 11.76 2.14 -8.80
C ASP A 78 13.16 2.00 -8.22
#